data_f24748895fcec0a64ff8d29e5ea42f92
#
_entry.id   f24748895fcec0a64ff8d29e5ea42f92
#
_cell.length_a   1.000
_cell.length_b   1.000
_cell.length_c   1.000
_cell.angle_alpha   90.00
_cell.angle_beta   90.00
_cell.angle_gamma   90.00
#
_symmetry.space_group_name_H-M   'P 1'
#
loop_
_entity.id
_entity.type
_entity.pdbx_description
1 polymer ?
#
loop_
_entity_poly.entity_id
_entity_poly.type
_entity_poly.pdbx_seq_one_letter_code
_entity_poly.pdbx_strand_id
1 'polypeptide(L)'
;MYTDPYFSRFVLPEDLKEALQKSRFLCYPETIEQLAEMSYGPAHSSRYDVSYSIAGKGLVKEAEVARCKNGTVVNFMEDYMRRRDPDCMSIGDDLPTDKPRFSDRYGYPFAELRKETMDWLSTQQLILLPFKAGGPYFGYESLMVCPVNAAFFALALANMQGFTSIFDVHDEYKPRAIIYVAPPFRHTHFNGRQAVIHQRCEDLHEVFSYNLYPGPSAKKGVFSMLLDIGEHEGWITNHASAAMLESPYENEVVFMHEGASGGGKSEMLEEIHEEEDGKLLLGVHTVTGEKHYLTLRETCKIHPIADDMVMAHKDMQDDGGFLKIVDAEDGWFLRMDGDTGYGCNAEYERLSIHPSEPLVFFNMDGVPGATCLIWEHIPDSDGTPCTNPRMIIPRRMTDNIIPGNEPQEVEVRSFGVRMPPSTDEHPDYGVMGMVQFVPVSLAWVWRLVSPRGYKNPSIADSNAGSGLKAEGVGSYWPFATGKKVTQANMLLHQMLDCPNTLNILIPNQHIGAYKVGFMGEWLVREYLARHNGTIKMKHLVPARCPIFGYSLDEMKLDGQYIRQTFLRPELQSHLEDGGYDAGAKILTDFFKEQLQQFLTDDLDPLGRQIIELVLRDAPLEDYLALTPMNLK
;
A
#
# COMPACT_ATOMS: atom_id res chain seq x y z
N MET A 1 23.79 35.29 -19.48
CA MET A 1 23.17 34.09 -18.89
C MET A 1 22.63 34.50 -17.54
N TYR A 2 21.34 34.46 -17.35
CA TYR A 2 20.75 34.61 -16.02
C TYR A 2 21.14 33.34 -15.26
N THR A 3 22.08 33.43 -14.36
CA THR A 3 22.41 32.31 -13.46
C THR A 3 21.32 32.26 -12.42
N ASP A 4 20.41 31.32 -12.57
CA ASP A 4 19.43 31.01 -11.55
C ASP A 4 20.16 30.56 -10.27
N PRO A 5 20.08 31.29 -9.16
CA PRO A 5 20.89 31.01 -7.98
C PRO A 5 20.49 29.70 -7.27
N TYR A 6 19.28 29.19 -7.53
CA TYR A 6 18.81 27.92 -6.95
C TYR A 6 19.26 26.72 -7.77
N PHE A 7 19.26 26.86 -9.11
CA PHE A 7 19.63 25.76 -10.01
C PHE A 7 21.06 25.24 -9.76
N SER A 8 22.00 26.13 -9.40
CA SER A 8 23.39 25.75 -9.13
C SER A 8 23.58 24.84 -7.91
N ARG A 9 22.58 24.75 -7.04
CA ARG A 9 22.65 23.88 -5.84
C ARG A 9 22.46 22.40 -6.16
N PHE A 10 21.84 22.07 -7.30
CA PHE A 10 21.51 20.69 -7.62
C PHE A 10 22.62 19.98 -8.40
N VAL A 11 22.93 18.77 -7.96
CA VAL A 11 23.78 17.81 -8.70
C VAL A 11 22.88 16.85 -9.47
N LEU A 12 22.73 17.08 -10.77
CA LEU A 12 21.75 16.38 -11.63
C LEU A 12 22.45 15.66 -12.79
N PRO A 13 21.78 14.66 -13.42
CA PRO A 13 22.21 14.11 -14.71
C PRO A 13 22.39 15.19 -15.77
N GLU A 14 23.40 15.01 -16.64
CA GLU A 14 23.79 16.07 -17.56
C GLU A 14 22.69 16.41 -18.59
N ASP A 15 22.00 15.38 -19.11
CA ASP A 15 20.86 15.58 -20.02
C ASP A 15 19.70 16.35 -19.38
N LEU A 16 19.43 16.08 -18.09
CA LEU A 16 18.45 16.86 -17.32
C LEU A 16 18.92 18.32 -17.14
N LYS A 17 20.17 18.54 -16.76
CA LYS A 17 20.72 19.91 -16.65
C LYS A 17 20.54 20.70 -17.93
N GLU A 18 20.90 20.08 -19.08
CA GLU A 18 20.71 20.71 -20.39
C GLU A 18 19.25 21.03 -20.70
N ALA A 19 18.33 20.11 -20.38
CA ALA A 19 16.89 20.32 -20.57
C ALA A 19 16.38 21.49 -19.72
N LEU A 20 16.75 21.54 -18.45
CA LEU A 20 16.35 22.60 -17.52
C LEU A 20 16.91 23.97 -17.91
N GLN A 21 18.16 24.04 -18.37
CA GLN A 21 18.77 25.27 -18.86
C GLN A 21 18.08 25.84 -20.12
N LYS A 22 17.50 24.97 -20.94
CA LYS A 22 16.76 25.34 -22.16
C LYS A 22 15.28 25.59 -21.90
N SER A 23 14.75 25.19 -20.75
CA SER A 23 13.34 25.33 -20.40
C SER A 23 12.90 26.80 -20.43
N ARG A 24 11.61 27.04 -20.69
CA ARG A 24 11.07 28.39 -20.78
C ARG A 24 11.07 29.15 -19.46
N PHE A 25 10.91 28.42 -18.36
CA PHE A 25 10.85 28.97 -17.01
C PHE A 25 10.99 27.83 -16.00
N LEU A 26 11.74 28.06 -14.92
CA LEU A 26 11.81 27.18 -13.78
C LEU A 26 11.12 27.83 -12.57
N CYS A 27 10.22 27.08 -11.94
CA CYS A 27 9.52 27.46 -10.73
C CYS A 27 9.96 26.57 -9.58
N TYR A 28 10.27 27.19 -8.46
CA TYR A 28 10.65 26.52 -7.21
C TYR A 28 9.60 26.87 -6.15
N PRO A 29 8.63 25.98 -5.89
CA PRO A 29 7.63 26.25 -4.85
C PRO A 29 8.27 26.42 -3.48
N GLU A 30 7.85 27.48 -2.80
CA GLU A 30 8.32 27.80 -1.45
C GLU A 30 7.45 27.13 -0.39
N THR A 31 6.16 26.93 -0.71
CA THR A 31 5.17 26.34 0.18
C THR A 31 4.18 25.45 -0.57
N ILE A 32 3.48 24.58 0.15
CA ILE A 32 2.41 23.72 -0.38
C ILE A 32 1.24 24.59 -0.88
N GLU A 33 0.94 25.71 -0.22
CA GLU A 33 -0.12 26.63 -0.65
C GLU A 33 0.17 27.25 -2.02
N GLN A 34 1.44 27.55 -2.33
CA GLN A 34 1.80 28.01 -3.69
C GLN A 34 1.52 26.94 -4.73
N LEU A 35 1.80 25.66 -4.45
CA LEU A 35 1.46 24.55 -5.35
C LEU A 35 -0.05 24.44 -5.54
N ALA A 36 -0.83 24.60 -4.49
CA ALA A 36 -2.29 24.61 -4.57
C ALA A 36 -2.79 25.76 -5.46
N GLU A 37 -2.27 26.98 -5.28
CA GLU A 37 -2.61 28.12 -6.14
C GLU A 37 -2.22 27.90 -7.61
N MET A 38 -1.03 27.34 -7.86
CA MET A 38 -0.58 27.02 -9.22
C MET A 38 -1.48 25.97 -9.90
N SER A 39 -2.09 25.06 -9.11
CA SER A 39 -2.98 24.01 -9.63
C SER A 39 -4.25 24.56 -10.28
N TYR A 40 -4.62 25.80 -9.97
CA TYR A 40 -5.78 26.50 -10.58
C TYR A 40 -5.43 27.26 -11.87
N GLY A 41 -4.23 27.03 -12.40
CA GLY A 41 -3.74 27.61 -13.64
C GLY A 41 -3.38 29.11 -13.54
N PRO A 42 -2.88 29.71 -14.63
CA PRO A 42 -2.31 31.05 -14.61
C PRO A 42 -3.32 32.17 -14.30
N ALA A 43 -4.61 31.91 -14.45
CA ALA A 43 -5.68 32.87 -14.14
C ALA A 43 -6.23 32.71 -12.70
N HIS A 44 -5.67 31.81 -11.91
CA HIS A 44 -6.19 31.44 -10.58
C HIS A 44 -7.70 31.19 -10.57
N SER A 45 -8.15 30.44 -11.58
CA SER A 45 -9.57 30.21 -11.85
C SER A 45 -10.22 29.31 -10.79
N SER A 46 -11.53 29.40 -10.65
CA SER A 46 -12.29 28.44 -9.82
C SER A 46 -12.34 27.03 -10.42
N ARG A 47 -12.16 26.92 -11.75
CA ARG A 47 -11.95 25.68 -12.51
C ARG A 47 -10.81 25.87 -13.50
N TYR A 48 -9.98 24.83 -13.67
CA TYR A 48 -8.87 24.83 -14.62
C TYR A 48 -8.81 23.50 -15.38
N ASP A 49 -8.77 23.60 -16.72
CA ASP A 49 -8.64 22.45 -17.61
C ASP A 49 -7.18 22.15 -17.90
N VAL A 50 -6.68 21.06 -17.38
CA VAL A 50 -5.33 20.57 -17.67
C VAL A 50 -5.33 19.89 -19.03
N SER A 51 -4.74 20.57 -20.01
CA SER A 51 -4.79 20.15 -21.41
C SER A 51 -3.43 20.19 -22.08
N TYR A 52 -3.21 19.30 -23.05
CA TYR A 52 -1.98 19.22 -23.84
C TYR A 52 -2.30 19.15 -25.33
N SER A 53 -1.46 19.81 -26.16
CA SER A 53 -1.50 19.64 -27.61
C SER A 53 -0.84 18.31 -27.99
N ILE A 54 -1.61 17.39 -28.55
CA ILE A 54 -1.17 16.07 -28.97
C ILE A 54 -1.10 16.01 -30.47
N ALA A 55 0.04 15.61 -31.04
CA ALA A 55 0.21 15.43 -32.47
C ALA A 55 -0.87 14.50 -33.05
N GLY A 56 -1.58 14.96 -34.07
CA GLY A 56 -2.66 14.22 -34.73
C GLY A 56 -4.00 14.17 -33.98
N LYS A 57 -4.07 14.67 -32.74
CA LYS A 57 -5.32 14.69 -31.92
C LYS A 57 -5.78 16.12 -31.57
N GLY A 58 -4.89 17.12 -31.67
CA GLY A 58 -5.18 18.48 -31.23
C GLY A 58 -5.06 18.65 -29.71
N LEU A 59 -5.86 19.56 -29.14
CA LEU A 59 -5.88 19.84 -27.72
C LEU A 59 -6.69 18.74 -26.98
N VAL A 60 -6.05 18.01 -26.10
CA VAL A 60 -6.66 16.95 -25.28
C VAL A 60 -6.72 17.41 -23.83
N LYS A 61 -7.93 17.42 -23.23
CA LYS A 61 -8.14 17.66 -21.81
C LYS A 61 -7.92 16.35 -21.05
N GLU A 62 -6.96 16.34 -20.14
CA GLU A 62 -6.60 15.18 -19.30
C GLU A 62 -7.37 15.17 -17.98
N ALA A 63 -7.44 16.33 -17.35
CA ALA A 63 -8.09 16.49 -16.06
C ALA A 63 -8.72 17.87 -15.91
N GLU A 64 -9.65 17.97 -14.98
CA GLU A 64 -10.21 19.22 -14.50
C GLU A 64 -9.82 19.42 -13.04
N VAL A 65 -9.36 20.61 -12.69
CA VAL A 65 -9.06 21.00 -11.30
C VAL A 65 -10.08 22.02 -10.85
N ALA A 66 -10.73 21.78 -9.72
CA ALA A 66 -11.71 22.68 -9.11
C ALA A 66 -11.25 23.16 -7.73
N ARG A 67 -11.47 24.46 -7.46
CA ARG A 67 -11.19 25.08 -6.16
C ARG A 67 -12.42 24.96 -5.26
N CYS A 68 -12.39 24.06 -4.29
CA CYS A 68 -13.39 23.93 -3.24
C CYS A 68 -12.99 24.67 -1.95
N LYS A 69 -13.93 24.83 -1.01
CA LYS A 69 -13.65 25.50 0.28
C LYS A 69 -12.66 24.72 1.15
N ASN A 70 -12.71 23.41 1.05
CA ASN A 70 -11.90 22.49 1.87
C ASN A 70 -10.70 21.90 1.11
N GLY A 71 -10.46 22.30 -0.14
CA GLY A 71 -9.27 21.85 -0.86
C GLY A 71 -9.39 21.87 -2.39
N THR A 72 -8.45 21.17 -3.02
CA THR A 72 -8.31 21.04 -4.46
C THR A 72 -8.91 19.71 -4.91
N VAL A 73 -9.86 19.76 -5.85
CA VAL A 73 -10.48 18.55 -6.42
C VAL A 73 -9.99 18.35 -7.84
N VAL A 74 -9.54 17.14 -8.17
CA VAL A 74 -9.01 16.77 -9.48
C VAL A 74 -9.81 15.62 -10.06
N ASN A 75 -10.38 15.83 -11.25
CA ASN A 75 -11.20 14.86 -11.95
C ASN A 75 -10.60 14.51 -13.31
N PHE A 76 -10.30 13.22 -13.52
CA PHE A 76 -9.80 12.74 -14.80
C PHE A 76 -10.94 12.49 -15.79
N MET A 77 -10.72 12.86 -17.07
CA MET A 77 -11.75 12.78 -18.09
C MET A 77 -12.09 11.34 -18.51
N GLU A 78 -11.11 10.47 -18.53
CA GLU A 78 -11.28 9.06 -18.90
C GLU A 78 -11.41 8.18 -17.64
N ASP A 79 -12.41 7.28 -17.57
CA ASP A 79 -12.59 6.33 -16.45
C ASP A 79 -11.34 5.51 -16.19
N TYR A 80 -10.64 5.11 -17.24
CA TYR A 80 -9.38 4.40 -17.15
C TYR A 80 -8.33 5.18 -16.35
N MET A 81 -8.25 6.51 -16.53
CA MET A 81 -7.30 7.38 -15.83
C MET A 81 -7.66 7.63 -14.37
N ARG A 82 -8.83 7.21 -13.92
CA ARG A 82 -9.27 7.28 -12.51
C ARG A 82 -8.74 6.15 -11.65
N ARG A 83 -8.09 5.14 -12.26
CA ARG A 83 -7.62 3.90 -11.62
C ARG A 83 -6.15 3.65 -11.97
N ARG A 84 -5.46 2.88 -11.14
CA ARG A 84 -4.11 2.42 -11.45
C ARG A 84 -4.15 1.24 -12.41
N ASP A 85 -3.43 1.32 -13.51
CA ASP A 85 -3.14 0.17 -14.35
C ASP A 85 -2.01 -0.65 -13.70
N PRO A 86 -2.23 -1.92 -13.30
CA PRO A 86 -1.20 -2.75 -12.68
C PRO A 86 -0.02 -3.05 -13.62
N ASP A 87 -0.27 -3.01 -14.93
CA ASP A 87 0.72 -3.30 -15.97
C ASP A 87 1.46 -2.05 -16.47
N CYS A 88 1.30 -0.89 -15.81
CA CYS A 88 1.90 0.36 -16.26
C CYS A 88 3.44 0.42 -16.09
N MET A 89 4.03 -0.44 -15.22
CA MET A 89 5.46 -0.46 -14.93
C MET A 89 6.26 -1.16 -16.02
N SER A 90 7.42 -0.57 -16.39
CA SER A 90 8.49 -1.22 -17.15
C SER A 90 9.86 -0.72 -16.68
N ILE A 91 10.91 -1.53 -16.90
CA ILE A 91 12.29 -1.19 -16.53
C ILE A 91 13.03 -0.69 -17.76
N GLY A 92 13.62 0.50 -17.66
CA GLY A 92 14.35 1.17 -18.73
C GLY A 92 15.84 0.84 -18.81
N ASP A 93 16.41 0.30 -17.73
CA ASP A 93 17.82 -0.08 -17.61
C ASP A 93 18.08 -1.56 -17.92
N ASP A 94 19.38 -1.94 -17.92
CA ASP A 94 19.84 -3.32 -18.17
C ASP A 94 20.21 -4.08 -16.89
N LEU A 95 19.98 -3.51 -15.69
CA LEU A 95 20.23 -4.20 -14.43
C LEU A 95 19.33 -5.44 -14.27
N PRO A 96 19.73 -6.45 -13.49
CA PRO A 96 18.92 -7.64 -13.27
C PRO A 96 17.51 -7.32 -12.76
N THR A 97 16.49 -7.93 -13.38
CA THR A 97 15.08 -7.73 -13.02
C THR A 97 14.21 -8.89 -13.50
N ASP A 98 13.14 -9.18 -12.77
CA ASP A 98 12.04 -10.06 -13.20
C ASP A 98 10.83 -9.25 -13.72
N LYS A 99 10.97 -7.94 -13.86
CA LYS A 99 9.93 -7.06 -14.42
C LYS A 99 10.07 -6.92 -15.94
N PRO A 100 8.96 -6.59 -16.64
CA PRO A 100 9.03 -6.33 -18.07
C PRO A 100 10.03 -5.21 -18.40
N ARG A 101 10.98 -5.49 -19.29
CA ARG A 101 11.87 -4.44 -19.83
C ARG A 101 11.12 -3.59 -20.84
N PHE A 102 11.46 -2.31 -20.87
CA PHE A 102 10.88 -1.36 -21.81
C PHE A 102 11.14 -1.79 -23.27
N SER A 103 12.38 -2.17 -23.58
CA SER A 103 12.78 -2.61 -24.93
C SER A 103 11.98 -3.82 -25.41
N ASP A 104 11.74 -4.79 -24.53
CA ASP A 104 10.99 -6.01 -24.86
C ASP A 104 9.49 -5.72 -25.09
N ARG A 105 8.97 -4.75 -24.34
CA ARG A 105 7.55 -4.41 -24.38
C ARG A 105 7.17 -3.49 -25.54
N TYR A 106 8.05 -2.54 -25.88
CA TYR A 106 7.76 -1.48 -26.85
C TYR A 106 8.60 -1.57 -28.12
N GLY A 107 9.63 -2.43 -28.17
CA GLY A 107 10.39 -2.76 -29.37
C GLY A 107 11.48 -1.75 -29.74
N TYR A 108 11.86 -0.83 -28.83
CA TYR A 108 12.95 0.11 -29.01
C TYR A 108 13.61 0.45 -27.66
N PRO A 109 14.87 0.96 -27.65
CA PRO A 109 15.58 1.29 -26.42
C PRO A 109 14.94 2.44 -25.66
N PHE A 110 14.89 2.36 -24.32
CA PHE A 110 14.37 3.46 -23.50
C PHE A 110 15.17 4.77 -23.65
N ALA A 111 16.45 4.68 -23.95
CA ALA A 111 17.30 5.85 -24.18
C ALA A 111 16.76 6.80 -25.29
N GLU A 112 16.06 6.28 -26.29
CA GLU A 112 15.40 7.10 -27.32
C GLU A 112 14.24 7.88 -26.72
N LEU A 113 13.35 7.23 -25.99
CA LEU A 113 12.21 7.89 -25.33
C LEU A 113 12.69 8.86 -24.22
N ARG A 114 13.74 8.50 -23.48
CA ARG A 114 14.38 9.39 -22.49
C ARG A 114 14.81 10.69 -23.17
N LYS A 115 15.51 10.59 -24.30
CA LYS A 115 15.93 11.77 -25.05
C LYS A 115 14.75 12.64 -25.50
N GLU A 116 13.73 12.02 -26.08
CA GLU A 116 12.51 12.75 -26.50
C GLU A 116 11.81 13.42 -25.30
N THR A 117 11.80 12.76 -24.14
CA THR A 117 11.26 13.30 -22.90
C THR A 117 12.05 14.54 -22.44
N MET A 118 13.39 14.49 -22.45
CA MET A 118 14.24 15.64 -22.11
C MET A 118 14.06 16.79 -23.13
N ASP A 119 13.99 16.47 -24.43
CA ASP A 119 13.74 17.43 -25.49
C ASP A 119 12.36 18.12 -25.28
N TRP A 120 11.32 17.37 -24.92
CA TRP A 120 10.00 17.93 -24.63
C TRP A 120 10.01 18.80 -23.36
N LEU A 121 10.58 18.32 -22.26
CA LEU A 121 10.70 19.09 -21.01
C LEU A 121 11.42 20.41 -21.23
N SER A 122 12.44 20.46 -22.09
CA SER A 122 13.19 21.66 -22.43
C SER A 122 12.32 22.77 -23.06
N THR A 123 11.15 22.43 -23.56
CA THR A 123 10.20 23.38 -24.17
C THR A 123 9.10 23.84 -23.22
N GLN A 124 9.04 23.29 -22.01
CA GLN A 124 7.97 23.55 -21.05
C GLN A 124 8.35 24.64 -20.03
N GLN A 125 7.35 25.13 -19.30
CA GLN A 125 7.54 25.76 -18.00
C GLN A 125 7.48 24.67 -16.95
N LEU A 126 8.49 24.58 -16.08
CA LEU A 126 8.69 23.44 -15.19
C LEU A 126 8.68 23.87 -13.73
N ILE A 127 8.10 23.02 -12.90
CA ILE A 127 8.25 23.01 -11.44
C ILE A 127 9.40 22.07 -11.13
N LEU A 128 10.36 22.55 -10.35
CA LEU A 128 11.35 21.74 -9.65
C LEU A 128 10.93 21.66 -8.19
N LEU A 129 10.49 20.47 -7.77
CA LEU A 129 10.02 20.21 -6.41
C LEU A 129 10.97 19.29 -5.67
N PRO A 130 11.83 19.81 -4.78
CA PRO A 130 12.59 18.99 -3.85
C PRO A 130 11.64 18.34 -2.83
N PHE A 131 11.89 17.05 -2.51
CA PHE A 131 11.10 16.32 -1.54
C PHE A 131 11.92 15.21 -0.86
N LYS A 132 11.40 14.62 0.20
CA LYS A 132 12.00 13.45 0.86
C LYS A 132 11.18 12.21 0.52
N ALA A 133 11.74 11.32 -0.32
CA ALA A 133 11.13 10.01 -0.57
C ALA A 133 11.25 9.14 0.69
N GLY A 134 10.14 8.72 1.28
CA GLY A 134 10.14 7.99 2.55
C GLY A 134 9.87 8.87 3.77
N GLY A 135 9.25 10.04 3.57
CA GLY A 135 8.87 10.97 4.63
C GLY A 135 10.00 11.91 5.08
N PRO A 136 9.67 12.91 5.92
CA PRO A 136 10.58 14.01 6.22
C PRO A 136 11.79 13.64 7.09
N TYR A 137 11.73 12.56 7.86
CA TYR A 137 12.73 12.24 8.88
C TYR A 137 13.78 11.22 8.42
N PHE A 138 13.33 10.10 7.86
CA PHE A 138 14.19 9.00 7.39
C PHE A 138 14.27 8.90 5.87
N GLY A 139 13.57 9.79 5.17
CA GLY A 139 13.51 9.79 3.71
C GLY A 139 14.75 10.34 3.03
N TYR A 140 14.87 10.02 1.76
CA TYR A 140 15.99 10.36 0.89
C TYR A 140 15.72 11.63 0.08
N GLU A 141 16.73 12.47 -0.07
CA GLU A 141 16.69 13.63 -0.95
C GLU A 141 16.26 13.23 -2.36
N SER A 142 15.25 13.88 -2.85
CA SER A 142 14.60 13.53 -4.11
C SER A 142 14.12 14.78 -4.84
N LEU A 143 13.85 14.66 -6.13
CA LEU A 143 13.41 15.78 -6.95
C LEU A 143 12.26 15.34 -7.87
N MET A 144 11.26 16.19 -8.03
CA MET A 144 10.26 16.05 -9.10
C MET A 144 10.44 17.17 -10.14
N VAL A 145 10.38 16.81 -11.41
CA VAL A 145 10.34 17.71 -12.57
C VAL A 145 8.97 17.58 -13.21
N CYS A 146 8.15 18.61 -13.08
CA CYS A 146 6.74 18.58 -13.49
C CYS A 146 6.38 19.82 -14.30
N PRO A 147 5.59 19.72 -15.39
CA PRO A 147 5.08 20.89 -16.08
C PRO A 147 4.17 21.74 -15.19
N VAL A 148 4.31 23.08 -15.28
CA VAL A 148 3.52 24.01 -14.43
C VAL A 148 2.01 23.83 -14.59
N ASN A 149 1.52 23.44 -15.79
CA ASN A 149 0.09 23.19 -16.00
C ASN A 149 -0.42 21.91 -15.32
N ALA A 150 0.48 21.04 -14.81
CA ALA A 150 0.15 19.88 -14.00
C ALA A 150 0.53 20.06 -12.52
N ALA A 151 0.51 21.31 -12.01
CA ALA A 151 0.92 21.62 -10.63
C ALA A 151 0.17 20.81 -9.56
N PHE A 152 -1.07 20.39 -9.83
CA PHE A 152 -1.82 19.49 -8.93
C PHE A 152 -1.13 18.14 -8.69
N PHE A 153 -0.33 17.66 -9.66
CA PHE A 153 0.44 16.43 -9.51
C PHE A 153 1.60 16.64 -8.54
N ALA A 154 2.28 17.78 -8.63
CA ALA A 154 3.30 18.20 -7.68
C ALA A 154 2.70 18.44 -6.28
N LEU A 155 1.50 19.05 -6.21
CA LEU A 155 0.74 19.23 -4.98
C LEU A 155 0.41 17.89 -4.31
N ALA A 156 -0.04 16.90 -5.09
CA ALA A 156 -0.33 15.57 -4.59
C ALA A 156 0.92 14.90 -3.99
N LEU A 157 2.07 14.97 -4.68
CA LEU A 157 3.33 14.44 -4.16
C LEU A 157 3.75 15.15 -2.86
N ALA A 158 3.70 16.49 -2.84
CA ALA A 158 4.09 17.30 -1.70
C ALA A 158 3.25 17.01 -0.44
N ASN A 159 1.99 16.62 -0.62
CA ASN A 159 1.13 16.23 0.50
C ASN A 159 1.32 14.76 0.93
N MET A 160 1.84 13.90 0.07
CA MET A 160 2.09 12.47 0.39
C MET A 160 3.51 12.23 0.92
N GLN A 161 4.47 13.05 0.52
CA GLN A 161 5.89 12.87 0.87
C GLN A 161 6.43 14.11 1.60
N GLY A 162 7.61 14.01 2.17
CA GLY A 162 8.23 15.15 2.87
C GLY A 162 8.55 16.30 1.92
N PHE A 163 7.70 17.34 1.88
CA PHE A 163 7.97 18.57 1.12
C PHE A 163 9.24 19.27 1.62
N THR A 164 10.10 19.68 0.71
CA THR A 164 11.30 20.47 1.02
C THR A 164 11.20 21.81 0.29
N SER A 165 11.21 22.92 1.05
CA SER A 165 11.26 24.26 0.45
C SER A 165 12.59 24.47 -0.27
N ILE A 166 12.58 25.24 -1.36
CA ILE A 166 13.82 25.60 -2.07
C ILE A 166 14.83 26.33 -1.16
N PHE A 167 14.36 27.00 -0.12
CA PHE A 167 15.21 27.67 0.86
C PHE A 167 15.97 26.69 1.76
N ASP A 168 15.44 25.49 1.96
CA ASP A 168 16.04 24.43 2.77
C ASP A 168 16.96 23.50 1.96
N VAL A 169 17.02 23.71 0.62
CA VAL A 169 17.94 22.98 -0.25
C VAL A 169 19.36 23.49 -0.04
N HIS A 170 20.24 22.61 0.41
CA HIS A 170 21.67 22.91 0.60
C HIS A 170 22.46 22.88 -0.72
N ASP A 171 23.65 23.44 -0.72
CA ASP A 171 24.58 23.33 -1.84
C ASP A 171 24.98 21.86 -2.04
N GLU A 172 25.16 21.45 -3.29
CA GLU A 172 25.44 20.05 -3.68
C GLU A 172 24.30 19.05 -3.36
N TYR A 173 23.04 19.53 -3.37
CA TYR A 173 21.86 18.66 -3.24
C TYR A 173 21.87 17.61 -4.36
N LYS A 174 22.12 16.34 -3.98
CA LYS A 174 22.20 15.19 -4.90
C LYS A 174 21.02 14.26 -4.68
N PRO A 175 19.95 14.35 -5.49
CA PRO A 175 18.79 13.50 -5.32
C PRO A 175 19.14 12.02 -5.51
N ARG A 176 18.66 11.17 -4.63
CA ARG A 176 18.69 9.70 -4.75
C ARG A 176 17.57 9.19 -5.64
N ALA A 177 16.55 10.02 -5.88
CA ALA A 177 15.43 9.70 -6.75
C ALA A 177 14.94 10.94 -7.51
N ILE A 178 14.53 10.75 -8.79
CA ILE A 178 13.95 11.82 -9.61
C ILE A 178 12.67 11.31 -10.28
N ILE A 179 11.60 12.10 -10.20
CA ILE A 179 10.36 11.84 -10.93
C ILE A 179 10.22 12.86 -12.06
N TYR A 180 10.03 12.36 -13.27
CA TYR A 180 9.74 13.17 -14.47
C TYR A 180 8.28 12.99 -14.87
N VAL A 181 7.56 14.08 -15.13
CA VAL A 181 6.15 14.05 -15.53
C VAL A 181 6.00 14.57 -16.96
N ALA A 182 5.61 13.69 -17.88
CA ALA A 182 5.50 13.99 -19.30
C ALA A 182 4.20 13.43 -19.92
N PRO A 183 3.02 13.97 -19.59
CA PRO A 183 1.72 13.38 -19.90
C PRO A 183 1.40 13.20 -21.39
N PRO A 184 1.84 14.08 -22.32
CA PRO A 184 1.53 13.92 -23.76
C PRO A 184 1.99 12.61 -24.36
N PHE A 185 3.07 12.02 -23.83
CA PHE A 185 3.63 10.76 -24.31
C PHE A 185 2.68 9.58 -24.13
N ARG A 186 1.74 9.65 -23.18
CA ARG A 186 0.66 8.67 -23.04
C ARG A 186 -0.06 8.42 -24.37
N HIS A 187 -0.33 9.49 -25.11
CA HIS A 187 -1.06 9.43 -26.37
C HIS A 187 -0.20 9.08 -27.58
N THR A 188 1.04 9.54 -27.60
CA THR A 188 1.92 9.39 -28.78
C THR A 188 2.71 8.07 -28.75
N HIS A 189 3.03 7.53 -27.57
CA HIS A 189 3.88 6.35 -27.41
C HIS A 189 3.16 5.14 -26.80
N PHE A 190 2.10 5.37 -26.01
CA PHE A 190 1.46 4.32 -25.19
C PHE A 190 -0.02 4.10 -25.52
N ASN A 191 -0.50 4.55 -26.67
CA ASN A 191 -1.88 4.38 -27.14
C ASN A 191 -2.96 4.80 -26.12
N GLY A 192 -2.70 5.86 -25.35
CA GLY A 192 -3.58 6.33 -24.28
C GLY A 192 -3.46 5.54 -22.95
N ARG A 193 -2.57 4.55 -22.88
CA ARG A 193 -2.35 3.76 -21.64
C ARG A 193 -1.40 4.50 -20.69
N GLN A 194 -1.54 4.24 -19.39
CA GLN A 194 -0.57 4.68 -18.39
C GLN A 194 0.75 3.95 -18.61
N ALA A 195 1.86 4.67 -18.49
CA ALA A 195 3.18 4.09 -18.49
C ALA A 195 4.04 4.77 -17.43
N VAL A 196 4.74 3.97 -16.65
CA VAL A 196 5.70 4.40 -15.64
C VAL A 196 6.98 3.59 -15.85
N ILE A 197 8.04 4.28 -16.27
CA ILE A 197 9.31 3.64 -16.57
C ILE A 197 10.28 3.94 -15.45
N HIS A 198 10.85 2.88 -14.88
CA HIS A 198 11.88 2.95 -13.86
C HIS A 198 13.25 2.75 -14.51
N GLN A 199 14.17 3.66 -14.25
CA GLN A 199 15.57 3.54 -14.64
C GLN A 199 16.44 3.62 -13.39
N ARG A 200 17.11 2.53 -13.08
CA ARG A 200 17.97 2.39 -11.90
C ARG A 200 19.43 2.63 -12.30
N CYS A 201 20.12 3.37 -11.49
CA CYS A 201 21.55 3.56 -11.53
C CYS A 201 22.11 3.28 -10.13
N GLU A 202 23.43 3.22 -9.97
CA GLU A 202 24.07 2.91 -8.69
C GLU A 202 23.60 3.81 -7.53
N ASP A 203 23.53 5.13 -7.77
CA ASP A 203 23.20 6.13 -6.75
C ASP A 203 21.89 6.90 -7.04
N LEU A 204 21.16 6.54 -8.09
CA LEU A 204 20.00 7.30 -8.56
C LEU A 204 18.93 6.37 -9.11
N HIS A 205 17.69 6.54 -8.63
CA HIS A 205 16.52 5.90 -9.21
C HIS A 205 15.65 6.93 -9.91
N GLU A 206 15.44 6.78 -11.20
CA GLU A 206 14.61 7.69 -11.99
C GLU A 206 13.27 7.05 -12.34
N VAL A 207 12.19 7.83 -12.22
CA VAL A 207 10.82 7.43 -12.57
C VAL A 207 10.25 8.38 -13.61
N PHE A 208 9.93 7.86 -14.78
CA PHE A 208 9.29 8.60 -15.87
C PHE A 208 7.79 8.32 -15.86
N SER A 209 7.00 9.30 -15.44
CA SER A 209 5.54 9.23 -15.40
C SER A 209 4.95 9.81 -16.68
N TYR A 210 4.38 8.96 -17.51
CA TYR A 210 3.69 9.33 -18.74
C TYR A 210 2.17 9.35 -18.53
N ASN A 211 1.75 9.76 -17.35
CA ASN A 211 0.34 9.92 -16.98
C ASN A 211 0.19 10.99 -15.89
N LEU A 212 -1.03 11.43 -15.61
CA LEU A 212 -1.33 12.43 -14.58
C LEU A 212 -2.04 11.86 -13.35
N TYR A 213 -2.45 10.59 -13.35
CA TYR A 213 -2.95 9.99 -12.12
C TYR A 213 -1.76 9.71 -11.18
N PRO A 214 -1.73 10.29 -9.96
CA PRO A 214 -0.53 10.26 -9.11
C PRO A 214 -0.24 8.89 -8.49
N GLY A 215 -1.24 8.01 -8.38
CA GLY A 215 -1.12 6.70 -7.75
C GLY A 215 0.05 5.85 -8.24
N PRO A 216 0.24 5.64 -9.57
CA PRO A 216 1.32 4.79 -10.09
C PRO A 216 2.73 5.33 -9.89
N SER A 217 2.93 6.64 -9.85
CA SER A 217 4.25 7.28 -9.84
C SER A 217 4.54 8.09 -8.57
N ALA A 218 3.69 9.05 -8.19
CA ALA A 218 3.92 9.89 -7.01
C ALA A 218 3.73 9.12 -5.69
N LYS A 219 2.94 8.04 -5.68
CA LYS A 219 2.83 7.12 -4.51
C LYS A 219 3.63 5.85 -4.75
N LYS A 220 3.19 4.99 -5.67
CA LYS A 220 3.81 3.66 -5.86
C LYS A 220 5.17 3.71 -6.55
N GLY A 221 5.45 4.75 -7.35
CA GLY A 221 6.79 5.01 -7.87
C GLY A 221 7.78 5.35 -6.76
N VAL A 222 7.37 6.16 -5.77
CA VAL A 222 8.19 6.42 -4.57
C VAL A 222 8.42 5.14 -3.77
N PHE A 223 7.40 4.29 -3.64
CA PHE A 223 7.58 2.97 -3.02
C PHE A 223 8.62 2.12 -3.77
N SER A 224 8.59 2.14 -5.10
CA SER A 224 9.61 1.44 -5.93
C SER A 224 11.02 1.97 -5.70
N MET A 225 11.17 3.30 -5.58
CA MET A 225 12.46 3.93 -5.24
C MET A 225 12.98 3.46 -3.88
N LEU A 226 12.11 3.45 -2.85
CA LEU A 226 12.48 3.00 -1.51
C LEU A 226 12.85 1.51 -1.46
N LEU A 227 12.14 0.67 -2.22
CA LEU A 227 12.48 -0.75 -2.35
C LEU A 227 13.83 -0.97 -3.03
N ASP A 228 14.12 -0.20 -4.08
CA ASP A 228 15.40 -0.27 -4.78
C ASP A 228 16.58 0.23 -3.92
N ILE A 229 16.41 1.37 -3.25
CA ILE A 229 17.41 1.90 -2.30
C ILE A 229 17.62 0.89 -1.17
N GLY A 230 16.53 0.35 -0.60
CA GLY A 230 16.61 -0.65 0.45
C GLY A 230 17.27 -1.95 -0.01
N GLU A 231 17.10 -2.38 -1.28
CA GLU A 231 17.79 -3.54 -1.84
C GLU A 231 19.30 -3.33 -1.85
N HIS A 232 19.78 -2.12 -2.17
CA HIS A 232 21.20 -1.78 -2.14
C HIS A 232 21.76 -1.62 -0.72
N GLU A 233 20.94 -1.16 0.22
CA GLU A 233 21.35 -0.84 1.59
C GLU A 233 21.01 -1.94 2.62
N GLY A 234 20.29 -2.99 2.23
CA GLY A 234 19.95 -4.14 3.07
C GLY A 234 18.77 -3.93 4.02
N TRP A 235 17.73 -3.20 3.61
CA TRP A 235 16.51 -2.99 4.40
C TRP A 235 15.26 -2.95 3.50
N ILE A 236 14.05 -3.01 4.10
CA ILE A 236 12.80 -3.11 3.35
C ILE A 236 11.81 -2.04 3.81
N THR A 237 11.10 -1.43 2.84
CA THR A 237 9.81 -0.76 3.08
C THR A 237 8.70 -1.78 2.90
N ASN A 238 7.94 -2.08 3.95
CA ASN A 238 6.88 -3.07 3.94
C ASN A 238 5.57 -2.48 3.39
N HIS A 239 4.76 -3.30 2.72
CA HIS A 239 3.41 -2.94 2.28
C HIS A 239 2.42 -3.26 3.41
N ALA A 240 2.29 -2.34 4.34
CA ALA A 240 1.61 -2.55 5.60
C ALA A 240 0.96 -1.27 6.12
N SER A 241 -0.02 -1.43 7.01
CA SER A 241 -0.40 -0.40 7.99
C SER A 241 0.23 -0.71 9.33
N ALA A 242 0.31 0.29 10.21
CA ALA A 242 0.80 0.10 11.57
C ALA A 242 0.10 1.03 12.56
N ALA A 243 -0.21 0.52 13.76
CA ALA A 243 -0.76 1.28 14.86
C ALA A 243 -0.23 0.77 16.20
N MET A 244 -0.06 1.66 17.16
CA MET A 244 0.06 1.31 18.57
C MET A 244 -1.34 1.29 19.19
N LEU A 245 -1.68 0.22 19.88
CA LEU A 245 -2.94 0.02 20.56
C LEU A 245 -2.77 0.13 22.07
N GLU A 246 -3.47 1.06 22.68
CA GLU A 246 -3.56 1.21 24.14
C GLU A 246 -4.83 0.47 24.61
N SER A 247 -4.65 -0.64 25.30
CA SER A 247 -5.75 -1.43 25.83
C SER A 247 -6.43 -0.74 27.02
N PRO A 248 -7.68 -1.13 27.40
CA PRO A 248 -8.33 -0.65 28.64
C PRO A 248 -7.53 -0.93 29.93
N TYR A 249 -6.50 -1.75 29.86
CA TYR A 249 -5.59 -2.07 30.97
C TYR A 249 -4.25 -1.34 30.89
N GLU A 250 -4.17 -0.30 30.03
CA GLU A 250 -2.97 0.53 29.83
C GLU A 250 -1.77 -0.28 29.24
N ASN A 251 -2.03 -1.42 28.59
CA ASN A 251 -1.00 -2.11 27.81
C ASN A 251 -0.90 -1.44 26.44
N GLU A 252 0.29 -1.11 26.01
CA GLU A 252 0.60 -0.62 24.67
C GLU A 252 1.19 -1.76 23.83
N VAL A 253 0.67 -1.97 22.63
CA VAL A 253 1.14 -2.99 21.70
C VAL A 253 1.15 -2.46 20.29
N VAL A 254 2.27 -2.52 19.60
CA VAL A 254 2.40 -2.11 18.20
C VAL A 254 2.11 -3.27 17.27
N PHE A 255 1.12 -3.05 16.41
CA PHE A 255 0.77 -3.94 15.31
C PHE A 255 1.28 -3.38 13.99
N MET A 256 1.93 -4.22 13.20
CA MET A 256 2.14 -4.00 11.77
C MET A 256 1.31 -5.03 11.00
N HIS A 257 0.38 -4.55 10.17
CA HIS A 257 -0.54 -5.40 9.41
C HIS A 257 -0.22 -5.34 7.92
N GLU A 258 0.35 -6.42 7.40
CA GLU A 258 0.67 -6.62 5.99
C GLU A 258 -0.47 -7.36 5.29
N GLY A 259 -0.51 -7.30 3.98
CA GLY A 259 -1.44 -8.08 3.18
C GLY A 259 -1.52 -7.59 1.75
N ALA A 260 -2.01 -8.46 0.87
CA ALA A 260 -2.34 -8.12 -0.49
C ALA A 260 -3.44 -7.04 -0.55
N SER A 261 -3.68 -6.47 -1.71
CA SER A 261 -4.75 -5.49 -1.90
C SER A 261 -6.11 -6.03 -1.43
N GLY A 262 -6.75 -5.35 -0.48
CA GLY A 262 -7.96 -5.80 0.21
C GLY A 262 -7.70 -6.75 1.39
N GLY A 263 -6.47 -6.83 1.88
CA GLY A 263 -6.08 -7.63 3.05
C GLY A 263 -6.36 -6.98 4.41
N GLY A 264 -7.06 -5.84 4.48
CA GLY A 264 -7.47 -5.21 5.74
C GLY A 264 -6.49 -4.17 6.30
N LYS A 265 -5.49 -3.70 5.52
CA LYS A 265 -4.46 -2.79 6.02
C LYS A 265 -5.01 -1.49 6.61
N SER A 266 -5.76 -0.72 5.84
CA SER A 266 -6.33 0.54 6.33
C SER A 266 -7.40 0.31 7.40
N GLU A 267 -8.18 -0.76 7.25
CA GLU A 267 -9.22 -1.14 8.21
C GLU A 267 -8.64 -1.51 9.59
N MET A 268 -7.36 -1.91 9.66
CA MET A 268 -6.67 -2.15 10.94
C MET A 268 -6.48 -0.85 11.75
N LEU A 269 -6.51 0.32 11.11
CA LEU A 269 -6.41 1.65 11.76
C LEU A 269 -7.77 2.20 12.20
N GLU A 270 -8.88 1.58 11.78
CA GLU A 270 -10.23 2.04 12.08
C GLU A 270 -10.71 1.56 13.46
N GLU A 271 -11.63 2.32 14.06
CA GLU A 271 -12.37 1.87 15.23
C GLU A 271 -13.28 0.68 14.88
N ILE A 272 -13.61 -0.14 15.88
CA ILE A 272 -14.54 -1.26 15.67
C ILE A 272 -15.93 -0.73 15.36
N HIS A 273 -16.54 -1.20 14.28
CA HIS A 273 -17.89 -0.83 13.93
C HIS A 273 -18.92 -1.54 14.81
N GLU A 274 -19.76 -0.75 15.47
CA GLU A 274 -20.88 -1.21 16.29
C GLU A 274 -22.20 -1.10 15.52
N GLU A 275 -23.12 -2.04 15.79
CA GLU A 275 -24.51 -1.91 15.38
C GLU A 275 -25.22 -0.81 16.21
N GLU A 276 -26.38 -0.33 15.77
CA GLU A 276 -27.13 0.74 16.45
C GLU A 276 -27.43 0.43 17.95
N ASP A 277 -27.46 -0.84 18.34
CA ASP A 277 -27.68 -1.27 19.73
C ASP A 277 -26.38 -1.46 20.55
N GLY A 278 -25.24 -1.05 20.01
CA GLY A 278 -23.92 -1.15 20.65
C GLY A 278 -23.35 -2.57 20.68
N LYS A 279 -23.88 -3.48 19.86
CA LYS A 279 -23.33 -4.82 19.69
C LYS A 279 -22.41 -4.90 18.48
N LEU A 280 -21.47 -5.80 18.55
CA LEU A 280 -20.57 -6.15 17.45
C LEU A 280 -21.14 -7.37 16.71
N LEU A 281 -21.40 -7.24 15.41
CA LEU A 281 -21.80 -8.36 14.58
C LEU A 281 -20.54 -9.17 14.20
N LEU A 282 -20.27 -10.24 14.94
CA LEU A 282 -19.11 -11.11 14.69
C LEU A 282 -19.19 -11.78 13.32
N GLY A 283 -20.36 -12.22 12.91
CA GLY A 283 -20.53 -12.83 11.59
C GLY A 283 -21.93 -13.32 11.30
N VAL A 284 -22.20 -13.50 10.01
CA VAL A 284 -23.46 -14.01 9.47
C VAL A 284 -23.20 -15.29 8.69
N HIS A 285 -23.87 -16.37 9.07
CA HIS A 285 -23.75 -17.65 8.35
C HIS A 285 -24.37 -17.54 6.95
N THR A 286 -23.59 -17.81 5.92
CA THR A 286 -23.99 -17.59 4.51
C THR A 286 -25.11 -18.52 4.02
N VAL A 287 -25.28 -19.69 4.66
CA VAL A 287 -26.31 -20.66 4.29
C VAL A 287 -27.58 -20.47 5.12
N THR A 288 -27.47 -20.32 6.46
CA THR A 288 -28.62 -20.27 7.37
C THR A 288 -29.08 -18.84 7.70
N GLY A 289 -28.24 -17.84 7.47
CA GLY A 289 -28.49 -16.46 7.91
C GLY A 289 -28.36 -16.25 9.43
N GLU A 290 -27.89 -17.25 10.19
CA GLU A 290 -27.67 -17.10 11.63
C GLU A 290 -26.63 -16.02 11.90
N LYS A 291 -26.94 -15.11 12.83
CA LYS A 291 -26.07 -14.00 13.24
C LYS A 291 -25.46 -14.27 14.60
N HIS A 292 -24.19 -13.97 14.73
CA HIS A 292 -23.45 -14.03 16.00
C HIS A 292 -23.02 -12.64 16.42
N TYR A 293 -23.30 -12.32 17.69
CA TYR A 293 -23.00 -11.01 18.27
C TYR A 293 -22.08 -11.15 19.48
N LEU A 294 -21.31 -10.09 19.70
CA LEU A 294 -20.46 -9.88 20.87
C LEU A 294 -20.74 -8.46 21.40
N THR A 295 -20.42 -8.21 22.66
CA THR A 295 -20.41 -6.86 23.23
C THR A 295 -19.08 -6.63 23.92
N LEU A 296 -18.38 -5.57 23.57
CA LEU A 296 -17.24 -5.06 24.32
C LEU A 296 -17.69 -3.87 25.16
N ARG A 297 -17.19 -3.79 26.38
CA ARG A 297 -17.52 -2.66 27.28
C ARG A 297 -16.68 -1.44 26.94
N GLU A 298 -15.48 -1.68 26.52
CA GLU A 298 -14.49 -0.69 26.18
C GLU A 298 -13.53 -1.26 25.12
N THR A 299 -13.22 -0.50 24.11
CA THR A 299 -12.28 -0.87 23.04
C THR A 299 -10.90 -0.26 23.28
N CYS A 300 -9.88 -0.78 22.62
CA CYS A 300 -8.56 -0.16 22.64
C CYS A 300 -8.59 1.20 21.96
N LYS A 301 -7.79 2.15 22.47
CA LYS A 301 -7.49 3.36 21.73
C LYS A 301 -6.46 3.04 20.64
N ILE A 302 -6.61 3.68 19.51
CA ILE A 302 -5.76 3.48 18.35
C ILE A 302 -4.88 4.71 18.19
N HIS A 303 -3.56 4.49 18.09
CA HIS A 303 -2.57 5.50 17.78
C HIS A 303 -1.93 5.15 16.44
N PRO A 304 -2.42 5.71 15.32
CA PRO A 304 -1.91 5.37 14.00
C PRO A 304 -0.42 5.69 13.87
N ILE A 305 0.31 4.83 13.15
CA ILE A 305 1.73 5.00 12.82
C ILE A 305 1.86 5.22 11.33
N ALA A 306 1.31 4.32 10.50
CA ALA A 306 1.40 4.35 9.05
C ALA A 306 0.20 3.64 8.40
N ASP A 307 -0.19 4.06 7.18
CA ASP A 307 -1.35 3.45 6.47
C ASP A 307 -0.94 2.38 5.43
N ASP A 308 0.04 2.63 4.57
CA ASP A 308 0.28 1.77 3.39
C ASP A 308 1.76 1.42 3.13
N MET A 309 2.67 2.30 3.53
CA MET A 309 4.11 2.10 3.35
C MET A 309 4.85 2.27 4.69
N VAL A 310 5.35 1.16 5.21
CA VAL A 310 6.03 1.10 6.51
C VAL A 310 7.51 0.88 6.31
N MET A 311 8.32 1.88 6.65
CA MET A 311 9.78 1.84 6.51
C MET A 311 10.43 1.16 7.72
N ALA A 312 11.24 0.14 7.45
CA ALA A 312 12.12 -0.51 8.43
C ALA A 312 13.58 -0.18 8.11
N HIS A 313 13.95 1.10 8.18
CA HIS A 313 15.29 1.58 7.82
C HIS A 313 16.37 0.96 8.72
N LYS A 314 17.55 0.66 8.16
CA LYS A 314 18.65 -0.02 8.87
C LYS A 314 19.12 0.72 10.13
N ASP A 315 19.15 2.06 10.07
CA ASP A 315 19.65 2.89 11.17
C ASP A 315 18.72 2.92 12.40
N MET A 316 17.50 2.39 12.27
CA MET A 316 16.55 2.23 13.38
C MET A 316 16.68 0.87 14.08
N GLN A 317 17.23 -0.14 13.38
CA GLN A 317 17.31 -1.50 13.91
C GLN A 317 18.41 -1.60 14.98
N ASP A 318 18.18 -2.45 15.97
CA ASP A 318 19.15 -2.77 17.04
C ASP A 318 19.08 -4.26 17.42
N ASP A 319 19.84 -4.65 18.43
CA ASP A 319 19.90 -6.04 18.92
C ASP A 319 18.69 -6.43 19.81
N GLY A 320 17.65 -5.60 19.92
CA GLY A 320 16.45 -5.85 20.73
C GLY A 320 15.57 -7.00 20.23
N GLY A 321 15.76 -7.41 18.99
CA GLY A 321 15.05 -8.52 18.35
C GLY A 321 13.59 -8.21 18.00
N PHE A 322 13.18 -6.95 18.04
CA PHE A 322 11.93 -6.44 17.48
C PHE A 322 12.18 -5.69 16.19
N LEU A 323 11.26 -5.78 15.23
CA LEU A 323 11.28 -4.94 14.05
C LEU A 323 10.94 -3.50 14.44
N LYS A 324 11.80 -2.54 14.10
CA LYS A 324 11.53 -1.10 14.30
C LYS A 324 11.08 -0.44 13.02
N ILE A 325 10.04 0.37 13.12
CA ILE A 325 9.35 0.96 11.96
C ILE A 325 9.00 2.42 12.17
N VAL A 326 8.84 3.13 11.04
CA VAL A 326 8.20 4.44 10.94
C VAL A 326 7.31 4.48 9.69
N ASP A 327 6.48 5.52 9.56
CA ASP A 327 5.78 5.83 8.32
C ASP A 327 6.77 6.23 7.22
N ALA A 328 6.59 5.71 6.02
CA ALA A 328 7.33 6.11 4.82
C ALA A 328 6.64 7.26 4.05
N GLU A 329 5.55 7.80 4.57
CA GLU A 329 4.75 8.87 3.96
C GLU A 329 4.52 10.02 4.96
N ASP A 330 4.32 11.24 4.44
CA ASP A 330 3.90 12.42 5.22
C ASP A 330 2.41 12.71 5.07
N GLY A 331 1.72 11.96 4.22
CA GLY A 331 0.29 12.02 4.02
C GLY A 331 -0.25 10.76 3.35
N TRP A 332 -1.47 10.40 3.70
CA TRP A 332 -2.11 9.16 3.28
C TRP A 332 -3.07 9.36 2.12
N PHE A 333 -2.99 8.48 1.13
CA PHE A 333 -3.82 8.49 -0.07
C PHE A 333 -4.98 7.52 0.07
N LEU A 334 -5.99 7.94 0.84
CA LEU A 334 -7.11 7.11 1.26
C LEU A 334 -8.12 6.89 0.13
N ARG A 335 -8.79 5.75 0.15
CA ARG A 335 -9.91 5.42 -0.76
C ARG A 335 -11.23 5.58 -0.02
N MET A 336 -12.14 6.37 -0.58
CA MET A 336 -13.41 6.77 0.02
C MET A 336 -14.63 6.06 -0.60
N ASP A 337 -14.46 4.90 -1.25
CA ASP A 337 -15.56 4.18 -1.89
C ASP A 337 -16.55 3.53 -0.92
N GLY A 338 -16.15 3.35 0.34
CA GLY A 338 -17.02 2.90 1.43
C GLY A 338 -17.92 4.00 2.02
N ASP A 339 -17.56 5.26 1.81
CA ASP A 339 -18.29 6.41 2.32
C ASP A 339 -19.43 6.77 1.35
N THR A 340 -20.63 6.29 1.63
CA THR A 340 -21.81 6.42 0.74
C THR A 340 -22.80 7.50 1.18
N GLY A 341 -22.55 8.18 2.30
CA GLY A 341 -23.41 9.22 2.83
C GLY A 341 -22.94 9.75 4.18
N TYR A 342 -23.61 10.78 4.66
CA TYR A 342 -23.33 11.37 5.96
C TYR A 342 -23.54 10.34 7.09
N GLY A 343 -22.57 10.28 8.03
CA GLY A 343 -22.60 9.37 9.17
C GLY A 343 -21.93 8.01 8.93
N CYS A 344 -21.37 7.77 7.73
CA CYS A 344 -20.66 6.51 7.44
C CYS A 344 -19.30 6.44 8.13
N ASN A 345 -18.57 7.57 8.19
CA ASN A 345 -17.25 7.67 8.79
C ASN A 345 -17.07 9.04 9.46
N ALA A 346 -17.40 9.11 10.74
CA ALA A 346 -17.42 10.38 11.48
C ALA A 346 -16.04 11.07 11.55
N GLU A 347 -14.96 10.30 11.57
CA GLU A 347 -13.59 10.84 11.62
C GLU A 347 -13.24 11.52 10.29
N TYR A 348 -13.34 10.80 9.18
CA TYR A 348 -13.01 11.37 7.86
C TYR A 348 -13.97 12.47 7.43
N GLU A 349 -15.25 12.39 7.83
CA GLU A 349 -16.20 13.49 7.65
C GLU A 349 -15.72 14.75 8.37
N ARG A 350 -15.39 14.65 9.65
CA ARG A 350 -14.87 15.78 10.44
C ARG A 350 -13.58 16.36 9.83
N LEU A 351 -12.62 15.50 9.49
CA LEU A 351 -11.34 15.89 8.91
C LEU A 351 -11.49 16.52 7.52
N SER A 352 -12.44 16.06 6.70
CA SER A 352 -12.60 16.52 5.32
C SER A 352 -13.53 17.72 5.15
N ILE A 353 -14.60 17.86 5.96
CA ILE A 353 -15.57 18.98 5.83
C ILE A 353 -14.98 20.29 6.37
N HIS A 354 -14.27 20.23 7.49
CA HIS A 354 -13.64 21.38 8.14
C HIS A 354 -12.15 21.12 8.41
N PRO A 355 -11.34 20.89 7.38
CA PRO A 355 -9.93 20.60 7.57
C PRO A 355 -9.19 21.81 8.13
N SER A 356 -8.15 21.57 8.93
CA SER A 356 -7.26 22.64 9.44
C SER A 356 -6.39 23.25 8.32
N GLU A 357 -6.20 22.52 7.25
CA GLU A 357 -5.50 22.94 6.02
C GLU A 357 -6.15 22.32 4.78
N PRO A 358 -6.06 22.96 3.59
CA PRO A 358 -6.70 22.47 2.39
C PRO A 358 -6.23 21.06 1.98
N LEU A 359 -7.18 20.16 1.68
CA LEU A 359 -6.92 18.80 1.24
C LEU A 359 -6.84 18.67 -0.28
N VAL A 360 -6.48 17.47 -0.77
CA VAL A 360 -6.48 17.13 -2.20
C VAL A 360 -7.40 15.93 -2.40
N PHE A 361 -8.37 16.11 -3.29
CA PHE A 361 -9.38 15.10 -3.62
C PHE A 361 -9.27 14.69 -5.08
N PHE A 362 -9.59 13.43 -5.37
CA PHE A 362 -9.61 12.88 -6.72
C PHE A 362 -10.89 12.11 -6.97
N ASN A 363 -11.49 12.30 -8.16
CA ASN A 363 -12.69 11.61 -8.62
C ASN A 363 -13.91 11.85 -7.71
N MET A 364 -14.01 13.05 -7.15
CA MET A 364 -15.13 13.52 -6.34
C MET A 364 -15.85 14.69 -7.02
N ASP A 365 -17.12 14.94 -6.69
CA ASP A 365 -17.86 16.07 -7.24
C ASP A 365 -17.39 17.39 -6.62
N GLY A 366 -16.46 18.04 -7.31
CA GLY A 366 -15.85 19.31 -6.91
C GLY A 366 -16.61 20.51 -7.47
N VAL A 367 -17.59 21.03 -6.73
CA VAL A 367 -18.28 22.27 -7.08
C VAL A 367 -17.47 23.47 -6.60
N PRO A 368 -16.98 24.37 -7.50
CA PRO A 368 -16.18 25.51 -7.10
C PRO A 368 -16.87 26.40 -6.05
N GLY A 369 -16.13 26.69 -4.97
CA GLY A 369 -16.62 27.49 -3.86
C GLY A 369 -17.59 26.79 -2.91
N ALA A 370 -17.94 25.53 -3.17
CA ALA A 370 -18.63 24.65 -2.20
C ALA A 370 -17.61 23.78 -1.44
N THR A 371 -18.08 23.09 -0.41
CA THR A 371 -17.31 22.04 0.27
C THR A 371 -17.37 20.76 -0.57
N CYS A 372 -16.24 20.15 -0.88
CA CYS A 372 -16.20 18.80 -1.45
C CYS A 372 -16.61 17.79 -0.38
N LEU A 373 -17.55 16.92 -0.69
CA LEU A 373 -18.05 15.88 0.22
C LEU A 373 -17.49 14.53 -0.21
N ILE A 374 -16.91 13.77 0.72
CA ILE A 374 -16.20 12.51 0.43
C ILE A 374 -17.10 11.40 -0.10
N TRP A 375 -18.42 11.50 0.06
CA TRP A 375 -19.40 10.57 -0.48
C TRP A 375 -20.02 10.99 -1.83
N GLU A 376 -19.69 12.19 -2.35
CA GLU A 376 -20.15 12.64 -3.65
C GLU A 376 -19.09 12.30 -4.71
N HIS A 377 -19.26 11.15 -5.35
CA HIS A 377 -18.29 10.66 -6.35
C HIS A 377 -18.73 11.04 -7.76
N ILE A 378 -17.77 11.42 -8.63
CA ILE A 378 -18.09 11.64 -10.04
C ILE A 378 -18.56 10.33 -10.68
N PRO A 379 -19.51 10.38 -11.63
CA PRO A 379 -19.94 9.19 -12.34
C PRO A 379 -18.87 8.71 -13.35
N ASP A 380 -18.72 7.40 -13.47
CA ASP A 380 -18.05 6.77 -14.59
C ASP A 380 -18.94 6.85 -15.86
N SER A 381 -18.42 6.48 -17.02
CA SER A 381 -19.11 6.58 -18.31
C SER A 381 -20.41 5.78 -18.39
N ASP A 382 -20.58 4.77 -17.56
CA ASP A 382 -21.80 3.97 -17.42
C ASP A 382 -22.85 4.61 -16.48
N GLY A 383 -22.52 5.75 -15.88
CA GLY A 383 -23.37 6.49 -14.95
C GLY A 383 -23.30 5.99 -13.50
N THR A 384 -22.48 4.98 -13.19
CA THR A 384 -22.26 4.55 -11.81
C THR A 384 -21.25 5.47 -11.10
N PRO A 385 -21.34 5.65 -9.77
CA PRO A 385 -20.32 6.39 -9.03
C PRO A 385 -18.94 5.78 -9.22
N CYS A 386 -17.92 6.61 -9.42
CA CYS A 386 -16.53 6.15 -9.54
C CYS A 386 -16.13 5.32 -8.33
N THR A 387 -15.59 4.13 -8.58
CA THR A 387 -15.19 3.17 -7.53
C THR A 387 -13.79 3.45 -6.96
N ASN A 388 -13.14 4.54 -7.37
CA ASN A 388 -11.84 4.95 -6.87
C ASN A 388 -11.78 6.45 -6.53
N PRO A 389 -12.72 6.97 -5.71
CA PRO A 389 -12.58 8.30 -5.12
C PRO A 389 -11.42 8.28 -4.13
N ARG A 390 -10.60 9.33 -4.11
CA ARG A 390 -9.43 9.42 -3.25
C ARG A 390 -9.34 10.75 -2.54
N MET A 391 -8.77 10.73 -1.35
CA MET A 391 -8.43 11.91 -0.57
C MET A 391 -6.99 11.77 -0.07
N ILE A 392 -6.21 12.85 -0.14
CA ILE A 392 -4.92 12.91 0.54
C ILE A 392 -5.13 13.67 1.85
N ILE A 393 -4.87 13.00 2.95
CA ILE A 393 -4.82 13.59 4.29
C ILE A 393 -3.36 13.67 4.73
N PRO A 394 -2.80 14.86 5.03
CA PRO A 394 -1.52 14.96 5.73
C PRO A 394 -1.58 14.19 7.05
N ARG A 395 -0.60 13.32 7.32
CA ARG A 395 -0.62 12.46 8.53
C ARG A 395 -0.75 13.25 9.83
N ARG A 396 -0.20 14.47 9.89
CA ARG A 396 -0.30 15.37 11.05
C ARG A 396 -1.73 15.83 11.40
N MET A 397 -2.70 15.60 10.52
CA MET A 397 -4.13 15.89 10.76
C MET A 397 -4.87 14.73 11.41
N THR A 398 -4.29 13.53 11.42
CA THR A 398 -4.89 12.34 12.03
C THR A 398 -4.79 12.41 13.54
N ASP A 399 -5.88 12.12 14.24
CA ASP A 399 -5.92 12.16 15.70
C ASP A 399 -5.01 11.07 16.29
N ASN A 400 -4.37 11.39 17.41
CA ASN A 400 -3.49 10.49 18.17
C ASN A 400 -2.34 9.87 17.35
N ILE A 401 -1.95 10.46 16.23
CA ILE A 401 -0.87 9.96 15.37
C ILE A 401 0.46 9.91 16.11
N ILE A 402 1.17 8.80 15.98
CA ILE A 402 2.54 8.69 16.50
C ILE A 402 3.47 9.60 15.67
N PRO A 403 4.34 10.43 16.30
CA PRO A 403 5.27 11.27 15.56
C PRO A 403 6.18 10.46 14.62
N GLY A 404 6.36 10.94 13.38
CA GLY A 404 7.10 10.21 12.33
C GLY A 404 8.62 10.08 12.57
N ASN A 405 9.17 10.78 13.58
CA ASN A 405 10.57 10.70 14.01
C ASN A 405 10.80 9.70 15.16
N GLU A 406 9.77 9.03 15.63
CA GLU A 406 9.82 8.09 16.75
C GLU A 406 9.67 6.65 16.26
N PRO A 407 10.76 5.89 16.01
CA PRO A 407 10.68 4.49 15.61
C PRO A 407 9.92 3.65 16.65
N GLN A 408 8.98 2.82 16.16
CA GLN A 408 8.14 1.97 16.99
C GLN A 408 8.56 0.50 16.88
N GLU A 409 8.64 -0.20 18.02
CA GLU A 409 8.93 -1.64 18.07
C GLU A 409 7.66 -2.44 17.79
N VAL A 410 7.70 -3.33 16.81
CA VAL A 410 6.55 -4.15 16.41
C VAL A 410 6.49 -5.42 17.25
N GLU A 411 5.55 -5.50 18.21
CA GLU A 411 5.29 -6.72 18.96
C GLU A 411 4.55 -7.76 18.12
N VAL A 412 3.60 -7.33 17.27
CA VAL A 412 2.77 -8.22 16.45
C VAL A 412 2.86 -7.84 14.97
N ARG A 413 3.36 -8.77 14.17
CA ARG A 413 3.40 -8.67 12.71
C ARG A 413 2.34 -9.59 12.12
N SER A 414 1.22 -9.02 11.73
CA SER A 414 0.09 -9.75 11.17
C SER A 414 0.09 -9.73 9.65
N PHE A 415 -0.51 -10.75 9.04
CA PHE A 415 -0.72 -10.83 7.60
C PHE A 415 -2.20 -11.09 7.31
N GLY A 416 -2.86 -10.12 6.68
CA GLY A 416 -4.27 -10.18 6.35
C GLY A 416 -4.54 -10.93 5.04
N VAL A 417 -5.50 -11.83 5.06
CA VAL A 417 -5.87 -12.63 3.88
C VAL A 417 -7.36 -12.54 3.62
N ARG A 418 -7.72 -12.06 2.42
CA ARG A 418 -9.12 -12.02 2.00
C ARG A 418 -9.61 -13.41 1.62
N MET A 419 -10.49 -13.97 2.43
CA MET A 419 -11.03 -15.32 2.28
C MET A 419 -12.42 -15.31 1.62
N PRO A 420 -12.74 -16.26 0.70
CA PRO A 420 -14.08 -16.50 0.21
C PRO A 420 -14.90 -17.31 1.24
N PRO A 421 -16.23 -17.40 1.08
CA PRO A 421 -17.01 -18.37 1.84
C PRO A 421 -16.65 -19.81 1.42
N SER A 422 -16.65 -20.72 2.40
CA SER A 422 -16.44 -22.15 2.16
C SER A 422 -17.47 -22.99 2.93
N THR A 423 -18.03 -23.99 2.27
CA THR A 423 -18.94 -24.99 2.85
C THR A 423 -18.56 -26.38 2.29
N ASP A 424 -19.10 -27.46 2.84
CA ASP A 424 -18.87 -28.82 2.31
C ASP A 424 -19.51 -29.03 0.92
N GLU A 425 -20.63 -28.35 0.63
CA GLU A 425 -21.25 -28.38 -0.71
C GLU A 425 -20.45 -27.58 -1.75
N HIS A 426 -19.82 -26.48 -1.30
CA HIS A 426 -19.03 -25.56 -2.14
C HIS A 426 -17.70 -25.24 -1.45
N PRO A 427 -16.75 -26.19 -1.40
CA PRO A 427 -15.43 -25.96 -0.81
C PRO A 427 -14.67 -24.87 -1.55
N ASP A 428 -14.13 -23.91 -0.79
CA ASP A 428 -13.21 -22.91 -1.30
C ASP A 428 -12.07 -22.72 -0.28
N TYR A 429 -11.06 -21.91 -0.59
CA TYR A 429 -9.89 -21.74 0.26
C TYR A 429 -10.17 -20.98 1.58
N GLY A 430 -11.41 -20.57 1.87
CA GLY A 430 -11.84 -19.86 3.08
C GLY A 430 -11.85 -20.69 4.36
N VAL A 431 -10.81 -21.46 4.62
CA VAL A 431 -10.69 -22.43 5.73
C VAL A 431 -9.74 -21.97 6.86
N MET A 432 -9.31 -20.69 6.86
CA MET A 432 -8.50 -20.12 7.93
C MET A 432 -9.38 -19.76 9.14
N GLY A 433 -8.93 -20.10 10.36
CA GLY A 433 -9.54 -19.63 11.59
C GLY A 433 -9.21 -18.16 11.88
N MET A 434 -9.94 -17.53 12.80
CA MET A 434 -9.89 -16.10 13.12
C MET A 434 -8.46 -15.57 13.34
N VAL A 435 -7.56 -16.38 13.90
CA VAL A 435 -6.14 -16.05 14.04
C VAL A 435 -5.29 -17.32 13.98
N GLN A 436 -4.19 -17.24 13.26
CA GLN A 436 -3.22 -18.33 13.16
C GLN A 436 -1.84 -17.82 13.61
N PHE A 437 -1.19 -18.56 14.49
CA PHE A 437 0.16 -18.27 14.99
C PHE A 437 1.15 -19.13 14.21
N VAL A 438 2.11 -18.48 13.58
CA VAL A 438 3.01 -19.16 12.64
C VAL A 438 4.48 -18.89 12.97
N PRO A 439 5.35 -19.92 12.83
CA PRO A 439 6.80 -19.70 12.88
C PRO A 439 7.25 -18.83 11.70
N VAL A 440 8.43 -18.24 11.79
CA VAL A 440 9.01 -17.40 10.73
C VAL A 440 8.99 -18.09 9.37
N SER A 441 9.29 -19.38 9.30
CA SER A 441 9.24 -20.18 8.06
C SER A 441 7.88 -20.10 7.37
N LEU A 442 6.78 -20.36 8.08
CA LEU A 442 5.43 -20.28 7.52
C LEU A 442 5.01 -18.82 7.27
N ALA A 443 5.34 -17.90 8.18
CA ALA A 443 5.05 -16.48 7.99
C ALA A 443 5.71 -15.92 6.72
N TRP A 444 6.92 -16.36 6.41
CA TRP A 444 7.62 -16.01 5.17
C TRP A 444 6.95 -16.65 3.94
N VAL A 445 6.59 -17.93 4.00
CA VAL A 445 5.87 -18.63 2.92
C VAL A 445 4.58 -17.90 2.55
N TRP A 446 3.78 -17.48 3.53
CA TRP A 446 2.56 -16.73 3.29
C TRP A 446 2.83 -15.39 2.58
N ARG A 447 3.92 -14.72 2.94
CA ARG A 447 4.34 -13.47 2.30
C ARG A 447 4.92 -13.66 0.91
N LEU A 448 5.63 -14.78 0.64
CA LEU A 448 6.08 -15.10 -0.72
C LEU A 448 4.93 -15.24 -1.70
N VAL A 449 3.85 -15.89 -1.27
CA VAL A 449 2.66 -16.07 -2.11
C VAL A 449 1.79 -14.82 -2.10
N SER A 450 1.57 -14.20 -0.94
CA SER A 450 0.66 -13.05 -0.77
C SER A 450 -0.65 -13.27 -1.52
N PRO A 451 -1.45 -14.26 -1.14
CA PRO A 451 -2.65 -14.62 -1.87
C PRO A 451 -3.65 -13.47 -1.85
N ARG A 452 -4.14 -13.13 -3.05
CA ARG A 452 -5.19 -12.14 -3.27
C ARG A 452 -6.39 -12.85 -3.91
N GLY A 453 -7.50 -12.90 -3.20
CA GLY A 453 -8.78 -13.31 -3.77
C GLY A 453 -9.56 -12.11 -4.29
N TYR A 454 -10.52 -12.33 -5.17
CA TYR A 454 -11.50 -11.35 -5.67
C TYR A 454 -10.96 -10.14 -6.43
N LYS A 455 -11.88 -9.45 -7.13
CA LYS A 455 -11.62 -8.20 -7.86
C LYS A 455 -11.35 -7.06 -6.89
N ASN A 456 -10.39 -6.21 -7.23
CA ASN A 456 -10.19 -4.93 -6.58
C ASN A 456 -10.68 -3.80 -7.53
N PRO A 457 -11.73 -3.05 -7.18
CA PRO A 457 -12.31 -2.02 -8.05
C PRO A 457 -11.40 -0.81 -8.27
N SER A 458 -10.36 -0.63 -7.45
CA SER A 458 -9.39 0.47 -7.59
C SER A 458 -8.33 0.21 -8.68
N ILE A 459 -8.31 -0.97 -9.28
CA ILE A 459 -7.35 -1.39 -10.30
C ILE A 459 -8.06 -1.49 -11.65
N ALA A 460 -7.47 -0.90 -12.70
CA ALA A 460 -7.90 -1.08 -14.08
C ALA A 460 -7.43 -2.45 -14.58
N ASP A 461 -8.20 -3.49 -14.31
CA ASP A 461 -7.91 -4.85 -14.77
C ASP A 461 -9.09 -5.37 -15.59
N SER A 462 -8.94 -5.40 -16.90
CA SER A 462 -9.92 -5.97 -17.82
C SER A 462 -10.04 -7.51 -17.76
N ASN A 463 -9.04 -8.18 -17.13
CA ASN A 463 -8.92 -9.64 -17.05
C ASN A 463 -9.08 -10.17 -15.62
N ALA A 464 -9.75 -9.46 -14.72
CA ALA A 464 -9.98 -9.89 -13.35
C ALA A 464 -10.86 -11.17 -13.34
N GLY A 465 -10.22 -12.33 -13.52
CA GLY A 465 -10.85 -13.63 -13.31
C GLY A 465 -11.25 -13.81 -11.83
N SER A 466 -12.27 -14.64 -11.59
CA SER A 466 -12.54 -15.17 -10.24
C SER A 466 -11.44 -16.17 -9.87
N GLY A 467 -10.96 -16.14 -8.62
CA GLY A 467 -10.04 -17.14 -8.08
C GLY A 467 -8.82 -16.55 -7.38
N LEU A 468 -7.98 -17.44 -6.84
CA LEU A 468 -6.74 -17.10 -6.16
C LEU A 468 -5.72 -16.51 -7.15
N LYS A 469 -5.12 -15.39 -6.76
CA LYS A 469 -3.95 -14.78 -7.41
C LYS A 469 -2.90 -14.50 -6.36
N ALA A 470 -1.63 -14.50 -6.76
CA ALA A 470 -0.51 -14.11 -5.91
C ALA A 470 -0.07 -12.68 -6.25
N GLU A 471 0.05 -11.80 -5.26
CA GLU A 471 0.77 -10.53 -5.44
C GLU A 471 2.29 -10.75 -5.35
N GLY A 472 2.70 -11.76 -4.59
CA GLY A 472 4.10 -12.11 -4.38
C GLY A 472 4.76 -11.25 -3.32
N VAL A 473 5.90 -11.65 -2.94
CA VAL A 473 6.81 -11.22 -1.87
C VAL A 473 6.32 -10.03 -1.05
N GLY A 474 5.84 -10.27 0.16
CA GLY A 474 5.40 -9.24 1.10
C GLY A 474 4.26 -8.36 0.60
N SER A 475 3.52 -8.78 -0.44
CA SER A 475 2.55 -7.97 -1.19
C SER A 475 3.11 -6.68 -1.83
N TYR A 476 4.41 -6.41 -1.70
CA TYR A 476 5.07 -5.26 -2.33
C TYR A 476 5.73 -5.58 -3.68
N TRP A 477 5.79 -6.87 -4.04
CA TRP A 477 6.38 -7.28 -5.33
C TRP A 477 5.85 -6.50 -6.55
N PRO A 478 4.57 -6.14 -6.66
CA PRO A 478 4.09 -5.32 -7.77
C PRO A 478 4.85 -3.99 -7.96
N PHE A 479 5.54 -3.50 -6.94
CA PHE A 479 6.26 -2.23 -6.93
C PHE A 479 7.79 -2.39 -6.93
N ALA A 480 8.32 -3.57 -6.58
CA ALA A 480 9.74 -3.86 -6.63
C ALA A 480 10.25 -3.87 -8.10
N THR A 481 11.49 -3.48 -8.31
CA THR A 481 12.10 -3.34 -9.64
C THR A 481 13.20 -4.34 -9.95
N GLY A 482 13.73 -5.02 -8.92
CA GLY A 482 14.80 -6.01 -9.02
C GLY A 482 14.33 -7.44 -9.28
N LYS A 483 15.05 -8.40 -8.71
CA LYS A 483 14.72 -9.83 -8.77
C LYS A 483 13.80 -10.25 -7.63
N LYS A 484 12.82 -11.08 -7.93
CA LYS A 484 11.88 -11.60 -6.93
C LYS A 484 12.58 -12.40 -5.83
N VAL A 485 13.57 -13.20 -6.18
CA VAL A 485 14.32 -14.02 -5.23
C VAL A 485 15.17 -13.16 -4.28
N THR A 486 15.74 -12.04 -4.76
CA THR A 486 16.49 -11.11 -3.90
C THR A 486 15.58 -10.55 -2.82
N GLN A 487 14.40 -10.08 -3.20
CA GLN A 487 13.39 -9.56 -2.26
C GLN A 487 12.90 -10.65 -1.29
N ALA A 488 12.76 -11.90 -1.76
CA ALA A 488 12.41 -13.04 -0.91
C ALA A 488 13.45 -13.31 0.17
N ASN A 489 14.74 -13.30 -0.19
CA ASN A 489 15.85 -13.49 0.75
C ASN A 489 15.91 -12.35 1.79
N MET A 490 15.81 -11.10 1.34
CA MET A 490 15.78 -9.93 2.22
C MET A 490 14.66 -10.02 3.26
N LEU A 491 13.46 -10.41 2.81
CA LEU A 491 12.30 -10.57 3.69
C LEU A 491 12.52 -11.70 4.71
N LEU A 492 13.13 -12.83 4.30
CA LEU A 492 13.48 -13.92 5.22
C LEU A 492 14.45 -13.43 6.30
N HIS A 493 15.52 -12.75 5.90
CA HIS A 493 16.52 -12.23 6.83
C HIS A 493 15.91 -11.20 7.79
N GLN A 494 15.11 -10.24 7.30
CA GLN A 494 14.41 -9.28 8.16
C GLN A 494 13.55 -9.97 9.23
N MET A 495 12.87 -11.07 8.87
CA MET A 495 12.03 -11.80 9.81
C MET A 495 12.84 -12.64 10.81
N LEU A 496 13.99 -13.19 10.39
CA LEU A 496 14.90 -13.94 11.26
C LEU A 496 15.63 -13.03 12.26
N ASP A 497 15.95 -11.79 11.85
CA ASP A 497 16.62 -10.81 12.71
C ASP A 497 15.68 -10.22 13.79
N CYS A 498 14.37 -10.46 13.67
CA CYS A 498 13.35 -9.96 14.60
C CYS A 498 12.62 -11.10 15.35
N PRO A 499 13.31 -11.96 16.12
CA PRO A 499 12.71 -13.15 16.72
C PRO A 499 11.71 -12.87 17.85
N ASN A 500 11.66 -11.63 18.36
CA ASN A 500 10.72 -11.21 19.39
C ASN A 500 9.41 -10.66 18.81
N THR A 501 9.34 -10.37 17.51
CA THR A 501 8.11 -9.98 16.82
C THR A 501 7.25 -11.22 16.54
N LEU A 502 6.05 -11.25 17.10
CA LEU A 502 5.10 -12.35 16.95
C LEU A 502 4.47 -12.33 15.54
N ASN A 503 4.57 -13.44 14.81
CA ASN A 503 3.97 -13.56 13.48
C ASN A 503 2.60 -14.25 13.54
N ILE A 504 1.56 -13.59 12.95
CA ILE A 504 0.21 -14.14 12.87
C ILE A 504 -0.40 -13.96 11.48
N LEU A 505 -1.39 -14.81 11.15
CA LEU A 505 -2.24 -14.66 9.98
C LEU A 505 -3.66 -14.38 10.44
N ILE A 506 -4.37 -13.50 9.72
CA ILE A 506 -5.75 -13.12 10.04
C ILE A 506 -6.58 -13.13 8.76
N PRO A 507 -7.70 -13.86 8.70
CA PRO A 507 -8.63 -13.79 7.58
C PRO A 507 -9.54 -12.57 7.69
N ASN A 508 -9.91 -12.00 6.55
CA ASN A 508 -11.04 -11.10 6.46
C ASN A 508 -12.10 -11.63 5.48
N GLN A 509 -13.26 -10.99 5.45
CA GLN A 509 -14.47 -11.31 4.71
C GLN A 509 -15.17 -12.58 5.17
N HIS A 510 -14.49 -13.74 5.23
CA HIS A 510 -15.12 -15.00 5.65
C HIS A 510 -14.21 -15.86 6.52
N ILE A 511 -14.84 -16.62 7.43
CA ILE A 511 -14.25 -17.71 8.20
C ILE A 511 -15.13 -18.94 7.97
N GLY A 512 -14.73 -19.83 7.08
CA GLY A 512 -15.59 -20.92 6.63
C GLY A 512 -16.89 -20.40 6.00
N ALA A 513 -18.02 -20.83 6.53
CA ALA A 513 -19.34 -20.42 6.06
C ALA A 513 -19.82 -19.07 6.63
N TYR A 514 -19.04 -18.40 7.48
CA TYR A 514 -19.45 -17.13 8.09
C TYR A 514 -18.85 -15.92 7.38
N LYS A 515 -19.71 -14.96 6.97
CA LYS A 515 -19.27 -13.63 6.55
C LYS A 515 -18.97 -12.80 7.80
N VAL A 516 -17.71 -12.39 7.97
CA VAL A 516 -17.23 -11.65 9.14
C VAL A 516 -16.76 -10.23 8.81
N GLY A 517 -16.59 -9.88 7.53
CA GLY A 517 -15.99 -8.61 7.13
C GLY A 517 -14.60 -8.46 7.72
N PHE A 518 -14.34 -7.34 8.39
CA PHE A 518 -13.09 -7.05 9.11
C PHE A 518 -13.18 -7.33 10.62
N MET A 519 -14.34 -7.77 11.13
CA MET A 519 -14.56 -7.99 12.56
C MET A 519 -13.53 -8.96 13.16
N GLY A 520 -13.09 -9.98 12.40
CA GLY A 520 -12.04 -10.91 12.83
C GLY A 520 -10.72 -10.19 13.14
N GLU A 521 -10.29 -9.26 12.29
CA GLU A 521 -9.07 -8.47 12.44
C GLU A 521 -9.16 -7.58 13.69
N TRP A 522 -10.25 -6.84 13.85
CA TRP A 522 -10.48 -5.97 15.00
C TRP A 522 -10.51 -6.72 16.32
N LEU A 523 -11.19 -7.87 16.40
CA LEU A 523 -11.25 -8.66 17.64
C LEU A 523 -9.89 -9.32 17.99
N VAL A 524 -9.09 -9.68 16.99
CA VAL A 524 -7.75 -10.23 17.22
C VAL A 524 -6.82 -9.17 17.78
N ARG A 525 -6.84 -7.94 17.23
CA ARG A 525 -6.04 -6.84 17.77
C ARG A 525 -6.47 -6.50 19.21
N GLU A 526 -7.78 -6.45 19.50
CA GLU A 526 -8.32 -6.23 20.84
C GLU A 526 -7.85 -7.31 21.82
N TYR A 527 -7.88 -8.56 21.38
CA TYR A 527 -7.44 -9.69 22.22
C TYR A 527 -5.96 -9.61 22.54
N LEU A 528 -5.11 -9.43 21.53
CA LEU A 528 -3.66 -9.41 21.73
C LEU A 528 -3.19 -8.16 22.47
N ALA A 529 -3.79 -6.99 22.25
CA ALA A 529 -3.48 -5.78 23.00
C ALA A 529 -3.75 -5.96 24.50
N ARG A 530 -4.89 -6.60 24.88
CA ARG A 530 -5.20 -6.91 26.28
C ARG A 530 -4.23 -7.94 26.91
N HIS A 531 -3.51 -8.70 26.11
CA HIS A 531 -2.54 -9.68 26.51
C HIS A 531 -1.08 -9.25 26.28
N ASN A 532 -0.85 -7.94 26.12
CA ASN A 532 0.47 -7.34 25.91
C ASN A 532 1.23 -7.96 24.72
N GLY A 533 0.53 -8.22 23.61
CA GLY A 533 1.09 -8.80 22.39
C GLY A 533 1.63 -10.22 22.54
N THR A 534 1.34 -10.91 23.66
CA THR A 534 1.93 -12.21 23.98
C THR A 534 0.91 -13.34 24.00
N ILE A 535 1.37 -14.55 23.70
CA ILE A 535 0.59 -15.78 23.80
C ILE A 535 1.46 -16.92 24.32
N LYS A 536 0.87 -17.83 25.08
CA LYS A 536 1.58 -19.01 25.58
C LYS A 536 1.24 -20.24 24.76
N MET A 537 2.21 -21.09 24.48
CA MET A 537 2.04 -22.32 23.71
C MET A 537 0.88 -23.21 24.22
N LYS A 538 0.63 -23.26 25.52
CA LYS A 538 -0.46 -24.06 26.12
C LYS A 538 -1.88 -23.61 25.69
N HIS A 539 -2.02 -22.42 25.09
CA HIS A 539 -3.28 -21.88 24.57
C HIS A 539 -3.43 -22.11 23.06
N LEU A 540 -2.45 -22.76 22.44
CA LEU A 540 -2.39 -23.03 21.03
C LEU A 540 -2.62 -24.51 20.74
N VAL A 541 -3.36 -24.79 19.68
CA VAL A 541 -3.55 -26.14 19.12
C VAL A 541 -3.06 -26.15 17.69
N PRO A 542 -2.38 -27.21 17.21
CA PRO A 542 -1.98 -27.30 15.81
C PRO A 542 -3.20 -27.18 14.90
N ALA A 543 -3.12 -26.34 13.88
CA ALA A 543 -4.13 -26.30 12.84
C ALA A 543 -4.12 -27.62 12.04
N ARG A 544 -5.29 -28.07 11.60
CA ARG A 544 -5.42 -29.28 10.79
C ARG A 544 -4.63 -29.22 9.48
N CYS A 545 -4.57 -28.05 8.84
CA CYS A 545 -3.71 -27.80 7.70
C CYS A 545 -2.37 -27.14 8.18
N PRO A 546 -1.20 -27.79 7.97
CA PRO A 546 0.08 -27.33 8.52
C PRO A 546 0.49 -25.91 8.16
N ILE A 547 0.13 -25.39 6.97
CA ILE A 547 0.51 -24.05 6.53
C ILE A 547 -0.15 -22.94 7.37
N PHE A 548 -1.18 -23.24 8.18
CA PHE A 548 -1.78 -22.32 9.12
C PHE A 548 -1.08 -22.29 10.48
N GLY A 549 -0.14 -23.20 10.75
CA GLY A 549 0.57 -23.25 12.03
C GLY A 549 -0.35 -23.65 13.18
N TYR A 550 -0.62 -22.72 14.11
CA TYR A 550 -1.43 -22.94 15.29
C TYR A 550 -2.67 -22.05 15.34
N SER A 551 -3.80 -22.61 15.76
CA SER A 551 -5.01 -21.86 16.12
C SER A 551 -5.04 -21.62 17.65
N LEU A 552 -5.83 -20.63 18.10
CA LEU A 552 -6.21 -20.53 19.52
C LEU A 552 -7.17 -21.68 19.91
N ASP A 553 -6.92 -22.30 21.05
CA ASP A 553 -7.88 -23.24 21.63
C ASP A 553 -9.11 -22.50 22.17
N GLU A 554 -8.91 -21.34 22.79
CA GLU A 554 -9.95 -20.51 23.38
C GLU A 554 -9.60 -19.02 23.24
N MET A 555 -10.61 -18.20 22.92
CA MET A 555 -10.50 -16.74 22.92
C MET A 555 -11.64 -16.14 23.76
N LYS A 556 -11.28 -15.26 24.70
CA LYS A 556 -12.22 -14.61 25.60
C LYS A 556 -11.96 -13.10 25.64
N LEU A 557 -13.00 -12.31 25.39
CA LEU A 557 -13.01 -10.85 25.45
C LEU A 557 -14.11 -10.39 26.42
N ASP A 558 -13.78 -9.56 27.39
CA ASP A 558 -14.71 -9.02 28.41
C ASP A 558 -15.63 -10.07 29.05
N GLY A 559 -15.07 -11.26 29.28
CA GLY A 559 -15.83 -12.37 29.88
C GLY A 559 -16.67 -13.20 28.92
N GLN A 560 -16.75 -12.82 27.64
CA GLN A 560 -17.47 -13.54 26.60
C GLN A 560 -16.51 -14.39 25.78
N TYR A 561 -16.92 -15.62 25.46
CA TYR A 561 -16.14 -16.55 24.65
C TYR A 561 -16.49 -16.39 23.18
N ILE A 562 -15.46 -16.29 22.34
CA ILE A 562 -15.62 -16.48 20.90
C ILE A 562 -15.89 -17.97 20.67
N ARG A 563 -16.89 -18.29 19.85
CA ARG A 563 -17.21 -19.70 19.54
C ARG A 563 -16.03 -20.36 18.85
N GLN A 564 -15.71 -21.58 19.24
CA GLN A 564 -14.60 -22.35 18.66
C GLN A 564 -14.70 -22.53 17.15
N THR A 565 -15.92 -22.50 16.60
CA THR A 565 -16.17 -22.56 15.15
C THR A 565 -15.59 -21.39 14.35
N PHE A 566 -15.31 -20.24 15.00
CA PHE A 566 -14.56 -19.15 14.40
C PHE A 566 -13.04 -19.31 14.55
N LEU A 567 -12.58 -19.95 15.61
CA LEU A 567 -11.16 -20.21 15.84
C LEU A 567 -10.66 -21.39 15.00
N ARG A 568 -11.51 -22.38 14.81
CA ARG A 568 -11.25 -23.65 14.12
C ARG A 568 -12.41 -23.97 13.16
N PRO A 569 -12.34 -23.54 11.89
CA PRO A 569 -13.42 -23.69 10.92
C PRO A 569 -13.85 -25.14 10.66
N GLU A 570 -12.94 -26.11 10.81
CA GLU A 570 -13.23 -27.54 10.71
C GLU A 570 -14.31 -28.02 11.70
N LEU A 571 -14.66 -27.22 12.69
CA LEU A 571 -15.75 -27.50 13.65
C LEU A 571 -17.12 -26.96 13.18
N GLN A 572 -17.18 -26.30 12.03
CA GLN A 572 -18.44 -25.76 11.47
C GLN A 572 -19.24 -26.89 10.81
N SER A 573 -20.53 -27.02 11.16
CA SER A 573 -21.39 -28.09 10.67
C SER A 573 -21.65 -28.08 9.15
N HIS A 574 -21.46 -26.93 8.49
CA HIS A 574 -21.60 -26.77 7.02
C HIS A 574 -20.26 -26.75 6.28
N LEU A 575 -19.17 -27.03 6.95
CA LEU A 575 -17.87 -27.18 6.35
C LEU A 575 -17.33 -28.61 6.51
N GLU A 576 -17.65 -29.25 7.62
CA GLU A 576 -17.25 -30.61 7.96
C GLU A 576 -15.78 -30.96 7.59
N ASP A 577 -15.35 -32.18 7.84
CA ASP A 577 -13.99 -32.61 7.48
C ASP A 577 -13.75 -32.59 5.97
N GLY A 578 -14.73 -33.03 5.17
CA GLY A 578 -14.61 -33.11 3.72
C GLY A 578 -14.47 -31.75 3.05
N GLY A 579 -15.28 -30.77 3.46
CA GLY A 579 -15.22 -29.40 2.95
C GLY A 579 -13.97 -28.66 3.38
N TYR A 580 -13.55 -28.84 4.66
CA TYR A 580 -12.30 -28.29 5.16
C TYR A 580 -11.08 -28.82 4.38
N ASP A 581 -10.96 -30.15 4.25
CA ASP A 581 -9.81 -30.77 3.58
C ASP A 581 -9.75 -30.39 2.08
N ALA A 582 -10.89 -30.29 1.41
CA ALA A 582 -10.95 -29.83 0.03
C ALA A 582 -10.50 -28.38 -0.11
N GLY A 583 -10.94 -27.48 0.77
CA GLY A 583 -10.53 -26.09 0.79
C GLY A 583 -9.04 -25.92 1.12
N ALA A 584 -8.55 -26.64 2.13
CA ALA A 584 -7.13 -26.67 2.49
C ALA A 584 -6.25 -27.17 1.34
N LYS A 585 -6.74 -28.16 0.58
CA LYS A 585 -6.05 -28.66 -0.63
C LYS A 585 -5.98 -27.62 -1.73
N ILE A 586 -7.08 -26.90 -2.03
CA ILE A 586 -7.08 -25.80 -3.01
C ILE A 586 -5.98 -24.79 -2.68
N LEU A 587 -5.91 -24.38 -1.42
CA LEU A 587 -4.93 -23.41 -0.96
C LEU A 587 -3.50 -23.95 -1.02
N THR A 588 -3.27 -25.19 -0.53
CA THR A 588 -1.94 -25.81 -0.50
C THR A 588 -1.40 -26.06 -1.91
N ASP A 589 -2.22 -26.52 -2.82
CA ASP A 589 -1.84 -26.73 -4.23
C ASP A 589 -1.44 -25.40 -4.89
N PHE A 590 -2.20 -24.33 -4.61
CA PHE A 590 -1.85 -22.98 -5.08
C PHE A 590 -0.51 -22.51 -4.52
N PHE A 591 -0.26 -22.72 -3.22
CA PHE A 591 1.03 -22.37 -2.61
C PHE A 591 2.19 -23.15 -3.27
N LYS A 592 2.04 -24.46 -3.49
CA LYS A 592 3.04 -25.29 -4.16
C LYS A 592 3.37 -24.78 -5.56
N GLU A 593 2.34 -24.40 -6.34
CA GLU A 593 2.54 -23.82 -7.67
C GLU A 593 3.31 -22.51 -7.61
N GLN A 594 2.87 -21.58 -6.74
CA GLN A 594 3.48 -20.25 -6.64
C GLN A 594 4.91 -20.26 -6.08
N LEU A 595 5.24 -21.20 -5.19
CA LEU A 595 6.57 -21.28 -4.58
C LEU A 595 7.66 -21.82 -5.51
N GLN A 596 7.31 -22.59 -6.55
CA GLN A 596 8.28 -23.16 -7.48
C GLN A 596 9.13 -22.09 -8.18
N GLN A 597 8.57 -20.90 -8.45
CA GLN A 597 9.29 -19.80 -9.11
C GLN A 597 10.48 -19.26 -8.30
N PHE A 598 10.53 -19.53 -6.99
CA PHE A 598 11.63 -19.08 -6.12
C PHE A 598 12.80 -20.07 -6.05
N LEU A 599 12.65 -21.31 -6.53
CA LEU A 599 13.69 -22.35 -6.47
C LEU A 599 14.78 -22.11 -7.52
N THR A 600 15.47 -20.99 -7.40
CA THR A 600 16.63 -20.60 -8.23
C THR A 600 17.92 -20.78 -7.44
N ASP A 601 19.08 -20.71 -8.13
CA ASP A 601 20.37 -20.86 -7.46
C ASP A 601 20.66 -19.72 -6.48
N ASP A 602 20.05 -18.55 -6.68
CA ASP A 602 20.22 -17.36 -5.84
C ASP A 602 19.36 -17.42 -4.54
N LEU A 603 18.48 -18.42 -4.38
CA LEU A 603 17.66 -18.54 -3.18
C LEU A 603 18.49 -18.95 -1.96
N ASP A 604 18.25 -18.26 -0.83
CA ASP A 604 18.84 -18.60 0.47
C ASP A 604 18.65 -20.10 0.79
N PRO A 605 19.70 -20.79 1.30
CA PRO A 605 19.62 -22.21 1.61
C PRO A 605 18.52 -22.58 2.61
N LEU A 606 18.26 -21.75 3.63
CA LEU A 606 17.15 -21.94 4.56
C LEU A 606 15.80 -21.75 3.85
N GLY A 607 15.69 -20.70 3.02
CA GLY A 607 14.50 -20.47 2.21
C GLY A 607 14.17 -21.66 1.31
N ARG A 608 15.19 -22.29 0.70
CA ARG A 608 15.03 -23.53 -0.09
C ARG A 608 14.47 -24.66 0.76
N GLN A 609 15.05 -24.91 1.94
CA GLN A 609 14.57 -25.95 2.86
C GLN A 609 13.08 -25.71 3.25
N ILE A 610 12.72 -24.45 3.55
CA ILE A 610 11.34 -24.10 3.92
C ILE A 610 10.37 -24.39 2.74
N ILE A 611 10.72 -24.00 1.52
CA ILE A 611 9.87 -24.27 0.35
C ILE A 611 9.74 -25.78 0.11
N GLU A 612 10.82 -26.55 0.24
CA GLU A 612 10.80 -28.00 0.10
C GLU A 612 9.90 -28.69 1.13
N LEU A 613 9.77 -28.12 2.36
CA LEU A 613 8.80 -28.61 3.34
C LEU A 613 7.35 -28.46 2.81
N VAL A 614 7.02 -27.31 2.24
CA VAL A 614 5.67 -27.08 1.67
C VAL A 614 5.41 -28.05 0.50
N LEU A 615 6.37 -28.22 -0.39
CA LEU A 615 6.22 -29.08 -1.58
C LEU A 615 5.96 -30.54 -1.25
N ARG A 616 6.49 -31.04 -0.12
CA ARG A 616 6.30 -32.42 0.35
C ARG A 616 5.20 -32.62 1.39
N ASP A 617 4.35 -31.60 1.65
CA ASP A 617 3.31 -31.61 2.69
C ASP A 617 3.86 -31.99 4.07
N ALA A 618 4.97 -31.37 4.45
CA ALA A 618 5.62 -31.63 5.74
C ALA A 618 4.71 -31.28 6.93
N PRO A 619 4.80 -32.03 8.05
CA PRO A 619 4.06 -31.70 9.25
C PRO A 619 4.61 -30.42 9.90
N LEU A 620 3.81 -29.80 10.78
CA LEU A 620 4.13 -28.50 11.41
C LEU A 620 5.45 -28.55 12.21
N GLU A 621 5.77 -29.67 12.81
CA GLU A 621 6.99 -29.88 13.60
C GLU A 621 8.28 -29.65 12.78
N ASP A 622 8.28 -30.00 11.50
CA ASP A 622 9.42 -29.77 10.61
C ASP A 622 9.70 -28.27 10.42
N TYR A 623 8.66 -27.44 10.30
CA TYR A 623 8.80 -25.98 10.20
C TYR A 623 9.32 -25.36 11.51
N LEU A 624 8.83 -25.84 12.65
CA LEU A 624 9.29 -25.41 13.98
C LEU A 624 10.74 -25.81 14.24
N ALA A 625 11.18 -26.94 13.70
CA ALA A 625 12.58 -27.36 13.81
C ALA A 625 13.54 -26.40 13.06
N LEU A 626 13.08 -25.79 11.95
CA LEU A 626 13.87 -24.79 11.22
C LEU A 626 13.83 -23.41 11.89
N THR A 627 12.64 -22.97 12.32
CA THR A 627 12.41 -21.64 12.88
C THR A 627 11.49 -21.74 14.11
N PRO A 628 12.04 -21.99 15.31
CA PRO A 628 11.25 -22.09 16.54
C PRO A 628 10.49 -20.78 16.83
N MET A 629 9.26 -20.91 17.34
CA MET A 629 8.49 -19.75 17.79
C MET A 629 8.99 -19.29 19.17
N ASN A 630 9.28 -18.00 19.29
CA ASN A 630 9.65 -17.39 20.58
C ASN A 630 8.38 -16.90 21.29
N LEU A 631 7.66 -17.83 21.95
CA LEU A 631 6.44 -17.52 22.71
C LEU A 631 6.77 -17.30 24.18
N LYS A 632 6.29 -16.18 24.74
CA LYS A 632 6.54 -15.79 26.16
C LYS A 632 5.48 -16.35 27.09
#